data_373c369e3a502c595f6c8045277d6363
#
_entry.id   373c369e3a502c595f6c8045277d6363
#
_cell.length_a   1.000
_cell.length_b   1.000
_cell.length_c   1.000
_cell.angle_alpha   90.00
_cell.angle_beta   90.00
_cell.angle_gamma   90.00
#
_symmetry.space_group_name_H-M   'P 1'
#
loop_
_entity.id
_entity.type
_entity.pdbx_description
1 polymer ?
#
loop_
_entity_poly.entity_id
_entity_poly.type
_entity_poly.pdbx_seq_one_letter_code
_entity_poly.pdbx_strand_id
1 'polypeptide(L)'
;MMERQIELYGDGVAKTLTVQYRMHRQIMNFSSSQFYQNELKADPSVVGHTLHELEGVKTSEFSSQIMSFIDTAGAGWDEELEPNGLSKRNPNEANLVVKKVQELLDAGLPKKDIAVIAPYAAQVRLLRDLFVGAGPEVDTVDGFQGREKEAVVISLVRSNPQNEIGFLADRRRMNVALTRARRKLIVIGDSSTLGIEEFYQEFFKYIESISSYLTVWTENEDWPRFRTYKATDYSNPFGFRKRIIDYHKDCN
;
A
#
# COMPACT_ATOMS: atom_id res chain seq x y z
N MET A 1 7.66 -25.63 -5.36
CA MET A 1 8.77 -26.60 -5.19
C MET A 1 8.92 -27.02 -3.71
N MET A 2 8.97 -26.08 -2.78
CA MET A 2 9.13 -26.39 -1.33
C MET A 2 7.92 -27.14 -0.74
N GLU A 3 6.67 -26.72 -1.06
CA GLU A 3 5.44 -27.41 -0.63
C GLU A 3 5.45 -28.91 -1.02
N ARG A 4 5.89 -29.22 -2.25
CA ARG A 4 6.00 -30.60 -2.72
C ARG A 4 7.07 -31.40 -1.97
N GLN A 5 8.14 -30.75 -1.48
CA GLN A 5 9.15 -31.41 -0.67
C GLN A 5 8.64 -31.72 0.75
N ILE A 6 7.86 -30.79 1.33
CA ILE A 6 7.21 -31.00 2.62
C ILE A 6 6.21 -32.16 2.53
N GLU A 7 5.38 -32.19 1.45
CA GLU A 7 4.45 -33.31 1.21
C GLU A 7 5.14 -34.67 1.08
N LEU A 8 6.32 -34.71 0.44
CA LEU A 8 7.06 -35.95 0.19
C LEU A 8 7.91 -36.41 1.37
N TYR A 9 8.48 -35.52 2.15
CA TYR A 9 9.51 -35.81 3.15
C TYR A 9 9.14 -35.34 4.56
N GLY A 10 7.96 -34.76 4.76
CA GLY A 10 7.48 -34.25 6.05
C GLY A 10 8.12 -32.92 6.46
N ASP A 11 7.69 -32.39 7.61
CA ASP A 11 8.11 -31.07 8.13
C ASP A 11 9.61 -30.96 8.45
N GLY A 12 10.32 -32.08 8.57
CA GLY A 12 11.76 -32.10 8.89
C GLY A 12 12.65 -31.50 7.79
N VAL A 13 12.16 -31.31 6.57
CA VAL A 13 12.91 -30.73 5.45
C VAL A 13 12.74 -29.22 5.31
N ALA A 14 11.87 -28.63 6.10
CA ALA A 14 11.61 -27.19 6.10
C ALA A 14 11.83 -26.60 7.50
N LYS A 15 12.54 -25.47 7.56
CA LYS A 15 12.69 -24.70 8.80
C LYS A 15 12.19 -23.28 8.55
N THR A 16 11.17 -22.89 9.29
CA THR A 16 10.67 -21.52 9.26
C THR A 16 11.64 -20.58 9.96
N LEU A 17 12.01 -19.48 9.30
CA LEU A 17 12.77 -18.41 9.92
C LEU A 17 11.79 -17.54 10.72
N THR A 18 12.01 -17.44 12.03
CA THR A 18 11.11 -16.74 12.95
C THR A 18 11.60 -15.34 13.34
N VAL A 19 12.82 -14.97 12.97
CA VAL A 19 13.40 -13.65 13.24
C VAL A 19 13.72 -12.97 11.91
N GLN A 20 13.28 -11.73 11.75
CA GLN A 20 13.58 -10.90 10.60
C GLN A 20 14.33 -9.62 11.01
N TYR A 21 15.21 -9.13 10.11
CA TYR A 21 16.15 -8.01 10.31
C TYR A 21 15.89 -6.84 9.33
N ARG A 22 14.67 -6.73 8.80
CA ARG A 22 14.34 -5.73 7.76
C ARG A 22 13.33 -4.71 8.24
N MET A 23 12.16 -5.17 8.64
CA MET A 23 10.97 -4.35 8.79
C MET A 23 10.79 -3.85 10.22
N HIS A 24 10.30 -2.62 10.34
CA HIS A 24 9.66 -2.17 11.56
C HIS A 24 8.53 -3.14 11.97
N ARG A 25 8.34 -3.32 13.29
CA ARG A 25 7.35 -4.27 13.84
C ARG A 25 5.93 -4.07 13.29
N GLN A 26 5.49 -2.84 13.06
CA GLN A 26 4.14 -2.58 12.52
C GLN A 26 3.98 -3.15 11.11
N ILE A 27 4.98 -3.04 10.24
CA ILE A 27 4.94 -3.63 8.90
C ILE A 27 4.96 -5.16 9.00
N MET A 28 5.82 -5.70 9.87
CA MET A 28 5.97 -7.13 10.05
C MET A 28 4.72 -7.79 10.66
N ASN A 29 4.06 -7.15 11.63
CA ASN A 29 2.96 -7.76 12.39
C ASN A 29 1.81 -8.23 11.51
N PHE A 30 1.41 -7.42 10.51
CA PHE A 30 0.39 -7.83 9.55
C PHE A 30 0.82 -9.08 8.77
N SER A 31 2.04 -9.08 8.21
CA SER A 31 2.58 -10.26 7.52
C SER A 31 2.67 -11.47 8.43
N SER A 32 3.09 -11.27 9.69
CA SER A 32 3.20 -12.33 10.68
C SER A 32 1.86 -13.00 10.97
N SER A 33 0.80 -12.19 11.14
CA SER A 33 -0.55 -12.72 11.38
C SER A 33 -1.13 -13.50 10.19
N GLN A 34 -0.87 -13.02 8.97
CA GLN A 34 -1.48 -13.59 7.76
C GLN A 34 -0.74 -14.83 7.22
N PHE A 35 0.58 -14.95 7.43
CA PHE A 35 1.40 -15.95 6.76
C PHE A 35 2.29 -16.79 7.68
N TYR A 36 2.47 -16.35 8.93
CA TYR A 36 3.46 -16.97 9.84
C TYR A 36 2.88 -17.28 11.23
N GLN A 37 1.55 -17.39 11.38
CA GLN A 37 0.86 -17.77 12.62
C GLN A 37 1.28 -16.92 13.85
N ASN A 38 1.66 -15.63 13.61
CA ASN A 38 2.25 -14.72 14.59
C ASN A 38 3.61 -15.16 15.18
N GLU A 39 4.32 -16.08 14.53
CA GLU A 39 5.63 -16.56 15.01
C GLU A 39 6.79 -15.65 14.55
N LEU A 40 6.60 -14.85 13.48
CA LEU A 40 7.65 -13.95 13.00
C LEU A 40 7.89 -12.81 13.99
N LYS A 41 9.15 -12.57 14.34
CA LYS A 41 9.59 -11.52 15.27
C LYS A 41 10.58 -10.59 14.61
N ALA A 42 10.48 -9.30 14.93
CA ALA A 42 11.48 -8.32 14.51
C ALA A 42 12.67 -8.36 15.49
N ASP A 43 13.87 -8.39 14.93
CA ASP A 43 15.09 -8.25 15.72
C ASP A 43 15.11 -6.89 16.45
N PRO A 44 15.69 -6.78 17.66
CA PRO A 44 15.81 -5.52 18.39
C PRO A 44 16.40 -4.36 17.57
N SER A 45 17.28 -4.62 16.60
CA SER A 45 17.90 -3.62 15.74
C SER A 45 16.93 -2.94 14.76
N VAL A 46 15.77 -3.56 14.47
CA VAL A 46 14.79 -3.05 13.48
C VAL A 46 13.39 -2.89 14.06
N VAL A 47 13.13 -3.41 15.26
CA VAL A 47 11.77 -3.47 15.86
C VAL A 47 11.08 -2.12 15.97
N GLY A 48 11.83 -1.04 16.16
CA GLY A 48 11.32 0.31 16.35
C GLY A 48 11.95 1.37 15.46
N HIS A 49 12.71 0.99 14.43
CA HIS A 49 13.42 1.95 13.59
C HIS A 49 12.45 2.79 12.73
N THR A 50 12.72 4.08 12.60
CA THR A 50 11.86 5.06 11.93
C THR A 50 12.63 5.83 10.86
N LEU A 51 11.94 6.54 9.95
CA LEU A 51 12.62 7.34 8.92
C LEU A 51 13.46 8.47 9.51
N HIS A 52 12.99 9.12 10.58
CA HIS A 52 13.70 10.27 11.17
C HIS A 52 15.02 9.90 11.88
N GLU A 53 15.33 8.62 12.04
CA GLU A 53 16.66 8.18 12.50
C GLU A 53 17.71 8.17 11.37
N LEU A 54 17.28 8.30 10.13
CA LEU A 54 18.18 8.40 8.99
C LEU A 54 18.78 9.81 8.91
N GLU A 55 20.08 9.88 8.61
CA GLU A 55 20.78 11.14 8.44
C GLU A 55 20.10 12.00 7.36
N GLY A 56 19.84 13.27 7.69
CA GLY A 56 19.23 14.25 6.79
C GLY A 56 17.69 14.19 6.74
N VAL A 57 17.05 13.23 7.40
CA VAL A 57 15.57 13.15 7.44
C VAL A 57 15.03 13.98 8.61
N LYS A 58 14.13 14.92 8.30
CA LYS A 58 13.47 15.78 9.27
C LYS A 58 12.51 14.98 10.15
N THR A 59 12.53 15.24 11.46
CA THR A 59 11.54 14.69 12.40
C THR A 59 10.20 15.40 12.21
N SER A 60 9.16 14.65 11.92
CA SER A 60 7.78 15.12 11.76
C SER A 60 6.81 13.99 12.06
N GLU A 61 5.51 14.28 12.17
CA GLU A 61 4.48 13.27 12.25
C GLU A 61 4.56 12.32 11.04
N PHE A 62 4.72 12.88 9.83
CA PHE A 62 4.86 12.10 8.59
C PHE A 62 6.05 11.13 8.62
N SER A 63 7.25 11.57 9.06
CA SER A 63 8.44 10.71 9.13
C SER A 63 8.41 9.71 10.29
N SER A 64 7.59 9.96 11.29
CA SER A 64 7.39 9.07 12.45
C SER A 64 6.32 8.01 12.22
N GLN A 65 5.36 8.27 11.32
CA GLN A 65 4.33 7.31 10.96
C GLN A 65 4.92 6.19 10.11
N ILE A 66 4.76 4.94 10.53
CA ILE A 66 5.38 3.77 9.91
C ILE A 66 4.57 3.24 8.73
N MET A 67 3.26 3.11 8.91
CA MET A 67 2.34 2.62 7.88
C MET A 67 1.20 3.61 7.68
N SER A 68 0.71 3.69 6.45
CA SER A 68 -0.56 4.34 6.16
C SER A 68 -1.24 3.65 4.98
N PHE A 69 -2.57 3.59 5.05
CA PHE A 69 -3.42 3.29 3.90
C PHE A 69 -4.20 4.54 3.56
N ILE A 70 -4.11 4.97 2.31
CA ILE A 70 -4.85 6.13 1.80
C ILE A 70 -5.97 5.60 0.92
N ASP A 71 -7.19 5.66 1.44
CA ASP A 71 -8.37 5.18 0.77
C ASP A 71 -8.86 6.17 -0.29
N THR A 72 -9.02 5.67 -1.51
CA THR A 72 -9.55 6.41 -2.65
C THR A 72 -11.03 6.12 -2.93
N ALA A 73 -11.68 5.33 -2.07
CA ALA A 73 -13.09 5.00 -2.22
C ALA A 73 -13.96 6.26 -2.26
N GLY A 74 -14.88 6.30 -3.24
CA GLY A 74 -15.78 7.44 -3.43
C GLY A 74 -15.18 8.63 -4.17
N ALA A 75 -13.88 8.63 -4.50
CA ALA A 75 -13.24 9.71 -5.24
C ALA A 75 -13.60 9.72 -6.74
N GLY A 76 -14.18 8.64 -7.26
CA GLY A 76 -14.48 8.48 -8.68
C GLY A 76 -13.21 8.28 -9.52
N TRP A 77 -12.19 7.67 -8.93
CA TRP A 77 -10.91 7.39 -9.58
C TRP A 77 -10.91 5.98 -10.16
N ASP A 78 -11.75 5.77 -11.18
CA ASP A 78 -11.86 4.47 -11.81
C ASP A 78 -10.58 4.08 -12.53
N GLU A 79 -10.26 2.79 -12.50
CA GLU A 79 -9.17 2.23 -13.29
C GLU A 79 -9.50 2.29 -14.78
N GLU A 80 -8.49 2.41 -15.62
CA GLU A 80 -8.63 2.36 -17.08
C GLU A 80 -7.63 1.38 -17.71
N LEU A 81 -7.94 0.91 -18.91
CA LEU A 81 -6.96 0.21 -19.74
C LEU A 81 -5.98 1.22 -20.32
N GLU A 82 -4.71 0.85 -20.40
CA GLU A 82 -3.75 1.67 -21.13
C GLU A 82 -4.11 1.76 -22.63
N PRO A 83 -3.81 2.87 -23.30
CA PRO A 83 -4.02 2.97 -24.74
C PRO A 83 -3.31 1.84 -25.49
N ASN A 84 -4.06 1.11 -26.34
CA ASN A 84 -3.56 -0.01 -27.14
C ASN A 84 -2.97 -1.19 -26.33
N GLY A 85 -3.32 -1.34 -25.06
CA GLY A 85 -2.83 -2.39 -24.16
C GLY A 85 -3.94 -3.13 -23.42
N LEU A 86 -3.54 -4.18 -22.70
CA LEU A 86 -4.43 -4.98 -21.85
C LEU A 86 -4.17 -4.75 -20.35
N SER A 87 -3.17 -3.94 -20.03
CA SER A 87 -2.78 -3.67 -18.64
C SER A 87 -3.57 -2.47 -18.09
N LYS A 88 -3.88 -2.52 -16.81
CA LYS A 88 -4.67 -1.49 -16.14
C LYS A 88 -3.78 -0.42 -15.51
N ARG A 89 -4.31 0.81 -15.44
CA ARG A 89 -3.70 1.93 -14.74
C ARG A 89 -4.77 2.80 -14.09
N ASN A 90 -4.38 3.60 -13.13
CA ASN A 90 -5.22 4.59 -12.47
C ASN A 90 -4.44 5.92 -12.40
N PRO A 91 -4.71 6.86 -13.32
CA PRO A 91 -3.96 8.11 -13.40
C PRO A 91 -4.09 9.00 -12.16
N ASN A 92 -5.25 9.02 -11.52
CA ASN A 92 -5.47 9.81 -10.31
C ASN A 92 -4.67 9.24 -9.13
N GLU A 93 -4.68 7.91 -8.98
CA GLU A 93 -3.87 7.23 -7.97
C GLU A 93 -2.36 7.44 -8.24
N ALA A 94 -1.93 7.42 -9.52
CA ALA A 94 -0.55 7.71 -9.89
C ALA A 94 -0.12 9.13 -9.50
N ASN A 95 -0.98 10.13 -9.68
CA ASN A 95 -0.71 11.51 -9.24
C ASN A 95 -0.55 11.60 -7.71
N LEU A 96 -1.39 10.88 -6.96
CA LEU A 96 -1.25 10.81 -5.50
C LEU A 96 0.05 10.14 -5.08
N VAL A 97 0.47 9.07 -5.77
CA VAL A 97 1.79 8.43 -5.55
C VAL A 97 2.92 9.45 -5.74
N VAL A 98 2.88 10.23 -6.82
CA VAL A 98 3.91 11.26 -7.09
C VAL A 98 3.95 12.28 -5.95
N LYS A 99 2.79 12.73 -5.47
CA LYS A 99 2.71 13.64 -4.32
C LYS A 99 3.34 13.02 -3.06
N LYS A 100 3.02 11.77 -2.73
CA LYS A 100 3.58 11.08 -1.54
C LYS A 100 5.08 10.83 -1.65
N VAL A 101 5.58 10.56 -2.83
CA VAL A 101 7.03 10.49 -3.09
C VAL A 101 7.68 11.87 -2.89
N GLN A 102 7.05 12.95 -3.35
CA GLN A 102 7.57 14.29 -3.14
C GLN A 102 7.63 14.65 -1.63
N GLU A 103 6.60 14.29 -0.86
CA GLU A 103 6.60 14.48 0.61
C GLU A 103 7.77 13.73 1.29
N LEU A 104 8.13 12.52 0.81
CA LEU A 104 9.30 11.77 1.30
C LEU A 104 10.62 12.48 0.96
N LEU A 105 10.74 13.02 -0.25
CA LEU A 105 11.92 13.77 -0.69
C LEU A 105 12.06 15.09 0.11
N ASP A 106 10.97 15.80 0.34
CA ASP A 106 10.93 17.06 1.11
C ASP A 106 11.24 16.85 2.60
N ALA A 107 10.90 15.65 3.10
CA ALA A 107 11.31 15.21 4.43
C ALA A 107 12.82 14.92 4.52
N GLY A 108 13.54 14.87 3.39
CA GLY A 108 14.99 14.66 3.32
C GLY A 108 15.40 13.22 2.99
N LEU A 109 14.44 12.32 2.69
CA LEU A 109 14.80 10.94 2.32
C LEU A 109 15.39 10.92 0.91
N PRO A 110 16.60 10.36 0.70
CA PRO A 110 17.19 10.26 -0.63
C PRO A 110 16.35 9.37 -1.57
N LYS A 111 16.19 9.77 -2.84
CA LYS A 111 15.41 9.00 -3.84
C LYS A 111 15.83 7.54 -4.00
N LYS A 112 17.13 7.23 -3.80
CA LYS A 112 17.65 5.86 -3.85
C LYS A 112 17.06 4.93 -2.77
N ASP A 113 16.55 5.53 -1.69
CA ASP A 113 15.99 4.85 -0.53
C ASP A 113 14.45 4.77 -0.59
N ILE A 114 13.86 5.25 -1.69
CA ILE A 114 12.43 5.20 -1.98
C ILE A 114 12.16 4.21 -3.12
N ALA A 115 11.09 3.43 -3.00
CA ALA A 115 10.53 2.67 -4.11
C ALA A 115 9.04 2.94 -4.28
N VAL A 116 8.58 2.77 -5.53
CA VAL A 116 7.16 2.71 -5.87
C VAL A 116 6.89 1.35 -6.50
N ILE A 117 5.86 0.66 -5.99
CA ILE A 117 5.47 -0.66 -6.46
C ILE A 117 4.02 -0.62 -6.94
N ALA A 118 3.75 -1.19 -8.11
CA ALA A 118 2.40 -1.37 -8.60
C ALA A 118 2.22 -2.77 -9.21
N PRO A 119 1.02 -3.39 -9.11
CA PRO A 119 0.79 -4.74 -9.62
C PRO A 119 0.68 -4.80 -11.16
N TYR A 120 0.48 -3.66 -11.82
CA TYR A 120 0.22 -3.58 -13.26
C TYR A 120 1.31 -2.80 -14.00
N ALA A 121 1.82 -3.39 -15.09
CA ALA A 121 2.89 -2.79 -15.89
C ALA A 121 2.51 -1.43 -16.51
N ALA A 122 1.22 -1.22 -16.83
CA ALA A 122 0.76 0.09 -17.32
C ALA A 122 0.89 1.18 -16.26
N GLN A 123 0.59 0.87 -14.99
CA GLN A 123 0.78 1.82 -13.89
C GLN A 123 2.27 2.13 -13.67
N VAL A 124 3.12 1.12 -13.76
CA VAL A 124 4.58 1.30 -13.66
C VAL A 124 5.09 2.23 -14.76
N ARG A 125 4.65 2.04 -16.03
CA ARG A 125 5.02 2.93 -17.13
C ARG A 125 4.56 4.36 -16.87
N LEU A 126 3.28 4.54 -16.53
CA LEU A 126 2.70 5.84 -16.21
C LEU A 126 3.48 6.56 -15.08
N LEU A 127 3.79 5.84 -14.01
CA LEU A 127 4.56 6.41 -12.89
C LEU A 127 5.98 6.80 -13.31
N ARG A 128 6.65 5.98 -14.13
CA ARG A 128 7.98 6.34 -14.68
C ARG A 128 7.93 7.57 -15.54
N ASP A 129 6.86 7.75 -16.34
CA ASP A 129 6.67 8.94 -17.18
C ASP A 129 6.38 10.20 -16.35
N LEU A 130 5.65 10.06 -15.22
CA LEU A 130 5.36 11.16 -14.31
C LEU A 130 6.57 11.61 -13.49
N PHE A 131 7.49 10.68 -13.16
CA PHE A 131 8.76 11.02 -12.50
C PHE A 131 9.77 11.55 -13.50
N VAL A 132 9.60 12.80 -13.94
CA VAL A 132 10.50 13.45 -14.89
C VAL A 132 11.93 13.51 -14.32
N GLY A 133 12.90 12.98 -15.06
CA GLY A 133 14.29 12.91 -14.63
C GLY A 133 14.60 11.66 -13.79
N ALA A 134 15.50 11.79 -12.81
CA ALA A 134 15.89 10.67 -11.96
C ALA A 134 14.94 10.52 -10.75
N GLY A 135 13.77 9.95 -10.96
CA GLY A 135 12.79 9.59 -9.91
C GLY A 135 13.29 8.46 -8.98
N PRO A 136 12.42 8.00 -8.06
CA PRO A 136 12.66 6.80 -7.26
C PRO A 136 12.64 5.54 -8.15
N GLU A 137 13.00 4.41 -7.59
CA GLU A 137 12.85 3.13 -8.27
C GLU A 137 11.36 2.75 -8.39
N VAL A 138 10.87 2.52 -9.61
CA VAL A 138 9.47 2.14 -9.90
C VAL A 138 9.45 0.80 -10.60
N ASP A 139 8.76 -0.20 -10.03
CA ASP A 139 8.68 -1.54 -10.64
C ASP A 139 7.39 -2.28 -10.27
N THR A 140 7.16 -3.40 -10.93
CA THR A 140 6.10 -4.35 -10.55
C THR A 140 6.47 -5.09 -9.27
N VAL A 141 5.48 -5.76 -8.65
CA VAL A 141 5.73 -6.60 -7.46
C VAL A 141 6.79 -7.66 -7.75
N ASP A 142 6.68 -8.36 -8.88
CA ASP A 142 7.62 -9.41 -9.26
C ASP A 142 9.01 -8.84 -9.61
N GLY A 143 9.04 -7.68 -10.29
CA GLY A 143 10.27 -6.97 -10.60
C GLY A 143 11.01 -6.45 -9.37
N PHE A 144 10.30 -6.21 -8.26
CA PHE A 144 10.89 -5.75 -7.00
C PHE A 144 11.26 -6.89 -6.04
N GLN A 145 11.07 -8.14 -6.43
CA GLN A 145 11.41 -9.30 -5.59
C GLN A 145 12.91 -9.34 -5.26
N GLY A 146 13.24 -9.58 -4.00
CA GLY A 146 14.63 -9.63 -3.50
C GLY A 146 15.24 -8.27 -3.13
N ARG A 147 14.56 -7.14 -3.47
CA ARG A 147 15.00 -5.78 -3.11
C ARG A 147 14.24 -5.26 -1.88
N GLU A 148 14.77 -4.21 -1.27
CA GLU A 148 14.13 -3.51 -0.14
C GLU A 148 14.52 -2.03 -0.14
N LYS A 149 13.71 -1.17 0.45
CA LYS A 149 13.95 0.28 0.57
C LYS A 149 13.52 0.79 1.94
N GLU A 150 14.03 1.93 2.33
CA GLU A 150 13.66 2.58 3.60
C GLU A 150 12.18 3.00 3.59
N ALA A 151 11.70 3.56 2.45
CA ALA A 151 10.29 3.84 2.24
C ALA A 151 9.76 3.19 0.94
N VAL A 152 8.54 2.65 1.01
CA VAL A 152 7.86 2.07 -0.14
C VAL A 152 6.46 2.67 -0.25
N VAL A 153 6.10 3.11 -1.48
CA VAL A 153 4.74 3.53 -1.83
C VAL A 153 4.15 2.48 -2.77
N ILE A 154 2.99 1.94 -2.42
CA ILE A 154 2.28 0.93 -3.22
C ILE A 154 1.02 1.56 -3.80
N SER A 155 0.86 1.46 -5.13
CA SER A 155 -0.35 1.80 -5.87
C SER A 155 -1.10 0.52 -6.20
N LEU A 156 -2.32 0.33 -5.69
CA LEU A 156 -3.11 -0.89 -5.90
C LEU A 156 -3.88 -0.87 -7.22
N VAL A 157 -4.14 0.32 -7.77
CA VAL A 157 -4.72 0.56 -9.11
C VAL A 157 -6.21 0.22 -9.22
N ARG A 158 -6.63 -0.92 -8.65
CA ARG A 158 -7.99 -1.44 -8.84
C ARG A 158 -9.05 -0.58 -8.19
N SER A 159 -9.92 -0.03 -9.03
CA SER A 159 -11.11 0.73 -8.65
C SER A 159 -12.15 0.57 -9.75
N ASN A 160 -13.18 -0.25 -9.52
CA ASN A 160 -14.20 -0.57 -10.50
C ASN A 160 -15.53 -0.99 -9.84
N PRO A 161 -16.68 -0.75 -10.51
CA PRO A 161 -17.99 -1.06 -9.95
C PRO A 161 -18.30 -2.58 -9.86
N GLN A 162 -17.53 -3.43 -10.54
CA GLN A 162 -17.69 -4.88 -10.51
C GLN A 162 -16.96 -5.53 -9.33
N ASN A 163 -16.18 -4.76 -8.56
CA ASN A 163 -15.31 -5.23 -7.48
C ASN A 163 -14.30 -6.30 -7.94
N GLU A 164 -13.87 -6.21 -9.20
CA GLU A 164 -12.85 -7.12 -9.71
C GLU A 164 -11.48 -6.71 -9.22
N ILE A 165 -10.81 -7.57 -8.48
CA ILE A 165 -9.49 -7.29 -7.91
C ILE A 165 -8.32 -7.84 -8.74
N GLY A 166 -8.56 -8.79 -9.65
CA GLY A 166 -7.56 -9.32 -10.58
C GLY A 166 -6.30 -9.85 -9.88
N PHE A 167 -5.12 -9.37 -10.27
CA PHE A 167 -3.83 -9.79 -9.69
C PHE A 167 -3.72 -9.59 -8.17
N LEU A 168 -4.53 -8.71 -7.59
CA LEU A 168 -4.53 -8.45 -6.16
C LEU A 168 -5.13 -9.59 -5.33
N ALA A 169 -5.78 -10.59 -5.97
CA ALA A 169 -6.23 -11.82 -5.33
C ALA A 169 -5.07 -12.71 -4.85
N ASP A 170 -3.87 -12.54 -5.42
CA ASP A 170 -2.69 -13.28 -4.96
C ASP A 170 -2.11 -12.63 -3.68
N ARG A 171 -2.58 -13.10 -2.53
CA ARG A 171 -2.15 -12.63 -1.21
C ARG A 171 -0.64 -12.77 -0.99
N ARG A 172 0.01 -13.80 -1.57
CA ARG A 172 1.46 -14.01 -1.45
C ARG A 172 2.24 -12.91 -2.15
N ARG A 173 1.79 -12.47 -3.34
CA ARG A 173 2.38 -11.32 -4.05
C ARG A 173 2.20 -10.03 -3.27
N MET A 174 1.02 -9.82 -2.70
CA MET A 174 0.80 -8.64 -1.84
C MET A 174 1.71 -8.65 -0.62
N ASN A 175 1.89 -9.80 0.03
CA ASN A 175 2.87 -9.93 1.12
C ASN A 175 4.30 -9.58 0.66
N VAL A 176 4.70 -9.99 -0.55
CA VAL A 176 6.00 -9.58 -1.12
C VAL A 176 6.08 -8.06 -1.22
N ALA A 177 5.06 -7.37 -1.74
CA ALA A 177 5.05 -5.91 -1.88
C ALA A 177 5.14 -5.21 -0.51
N LEU A 178 4.27 -5.58 0.43
CA LEU A 178 4.21 -4.99 1.76
C LEU A 178 5.53 -5.12 2.52
N THR A 179 6.21 -6.26 2.38
CA THR A 179 7.46 -6.58 3.08
C THR A 179 8.73 -6.01 2.42
N ARG A 180 8.58 -5.15 1.40
CA ARG A 180 9.73 -4.44 0.79
C ARG A 180 10.14 -3.19 1.57
N ALA A 181 9.25 -2.63 2.38
CA ALA A 181 9.53 -1.46 3.20
C ALA A 181 10.28 -1.84 4.48
N ARG A 182 11.30 -1.07 4.80
CA ARG A 182 12.04 -1.20 6.06
C ARG A 182 11.39 -0.36 7.17
N ARG A 183 11.20 0.95 6.92
CA ARG A 183 10.81 1.94 7.92
C ARG A 183 9.47 2.61 7.65
N LYS A 184 9.06 2.78 6.38
CA LYS A 184 7.79 3.41 6.02
C LYS A 184 7.12 2.73 4.85
N LEU A 185 5.82 2.45 5.02
CA LEU A 185 4.96 1.85 4.00
C LEU A 185 3.73 2.72 3.80
N ILE A 186 3.53 3.20 2.58
CA ILE A 186 2.31 3.92 2.17
C ILE A 186 1.60 3.06 1.14
N VAL A 187 0.35 2.70 1.39
CA VAL A 187 -0.48 1.92 0.47
C VAL A 187 -1.65 2.79 0.04
N ILE A 188 -1.88 2.88 -1.27
CA ILE A 188 -2.94 3.70 -1.88
C ILE A 188 -3.86 2.76 -2.67
N GLY A 189 -5.17 2.90 -2.49
CA GLY A 189 -6.14 2.09 -3.22
C GLY A 189 -7.59 2.30 -2.80
N ASP A 190 -8.52 1.74 -3.56
CA ASP A 190 -9.96 1.83 -3.34
C ASP A 190 -10.47 0.69 -2.44
N SER A 191 -10.77 1.00 -1.18
CA SER A 191 -11.30 0.03 -0.22
C SER A 191 -12.64 -0.57 -0.66
N SER A 192 -13.42 0.13 -1.45
CA SER A 192 -14.73 -0.35 -1.92
C SER A 192 -14.61 -1.48 -2.95
N THR A 193 -13.57 -1.44 -3.77
CA THR A 193 -13.25 -2.51 -4.72
C THR A 193 -12.55 -3.68 -4.03
N LEU A 194 -11.59 -3.38 -3.15
CA LEU A 194 -10.73 -4.38 -2.51
C LEU A 194 -11.39 -5.11 -1.35
N GLY A 195 -12.35 -4.47 -0.67
CA GLY A 195 -12.96 -4.97 0.57
C GLY A 195 -13.83 -6.21 0.41
N ILE A 196 -13.97 -6.79 -0.77
CA ILE A 196 -14.63 -8.09 -0.97
C ILE A 196 -13.74 -9.26 -0.53
N GLU A 197 -12.42 -9.07 -0.54
CA GLU A 197 -11.46 -10.10 -0.16
C GLU A 197 -11.07 -9.99 1.32
N GLU A 198 -11.11 -11.11 2.02
CA GLU A 198 -10.81 -11.20 3.45
C GLU A 198 -9.44 -10.63 3.81
N PHE A 199 -8.43 -10.87 2.97
CA PHE A 199 -7.07 -10.35 3.18
C PHE A 199 -7.04 -8.82 3.30
N TYR A 200 -7.78 -8.12 2.42
CA TYR A 200 -7.84 -6.66 2.46
C TYR A 200 -8.72 -6.16 3.61
N GLN A 201 -9.78 -6.88 3.95
CA GLN A 201 -10.58 -6.56 5.13
C GLN A 201 -9.73 -6.59 6.40
N GLU A 202 -8.93 -7.65 6.57
CA GLU A 202 -8.01 -7.78 7.70
C GLU A 202 -6.89 -6.72 7.64
N PHE A 203 -6.41 -6.36 6.45
CA PHE A 203 -5.46 -5.27 6.28
C PHE A 203 -6.05 -3.93 6.72
N PHE A 204 -7.27 -3.59 6.31
CA PHE A 204 -7.92 -2.35 6.69
C PHE A 204 -8.19 -2.29 8.20
N LYS A 205 -8.69 -3.36 8.81
CA LYS A 205 -8.85 -3.45 10.27
C LYS A 205 -7.52 -3.26 11.00
N TYR A 206 -6.46 -3.86 10.50
CA TYR A 206 -5.13 -3.70 11.07
C TYR A 206 -4.66 -2.24 11.00
N ILE A 207 -4.77 -1.60 9.84
CA ILE A 207 -4.40 -0.19 9.66
C ILE A 207 -5.23 0.74 10.55
N GLU A 208 -6.53 0.48 10.71
CA GLU A 208 -7.39 1.21 11.65
C GLU A 208 -6.92 1.03 13.11
N SER A 209 -6.55 -0.19 13.49
CA SER A 209 -6.11 -0.50 14.85
C SER A 209 -4.83 0.26 15.27
N ILE A 210 -4.02 0.67 14.30
CA ILE A 210 -2.82 1.48 14.51
C ILE A 210 -3.02 2.96 14.16
N SER A 211 -4.28 3.41 13.98
CA SER A 211 -4.65 4.80 13.65
C SER A 211 -3.97 5.37 12.41
N SER A 212 -3.81 4.54 11.38
CA SER A 212 -3.08 4.85 10.15
C SER A 212 -3.94 4.76 8.88
N TYR A 213 -5.26 4.73 9.04
CA TYR A 213 -6.24 4.77 7.95
C TYR A 213 -6.56 6.23 7.61
N LEU A 214 -6.25 6.62 6.40
CA LEU A 214 -6.45 7.96 5.86
C LEU A 214 -7.38 7.88 4.64
N THR A 215 -7.96 9.01 4.24
CA THR A 215 -8.74 9.11 3.02
C THR A 215 -8.18 10.24 2.16
N VAL A 216 -8.42 10.21 0.86
CA VAL A 216 -8.03 11.32 -0.03
C VAL A 216 -8.68 12.64 0.37
N TRP A 217 -9.79 12.60 1.09
CA TRP A 217 -10.52 13.77 1.59
C TRP A 217 -9.85 14.42 2.81
N THR A 218 -9.14 13.64 3.63
CA THR A 218 -8.38 14.13 4.78
C THR A 218 -6.98 14.61 4.40
N GLU A 219 -6.45 14.12 3.27
CA GLU A 219 -5.10 14.41 2.79
C GLU A 219 -5.00 15.69 1.93
N ASN A 220 -6.13 16.27 1.48
CA ASN A 220 -6.14 17.40 0.55
C ASN A 220 -7.32 18.34 0.76
N GLU A 221 -7.06 19.49 1.39
CA GLU A 221 -7.99 20.63 1.36
C GLU A 221 -8.13 21.22 -0.06
N ASP A 222 -7.12 21.04 -0.94
CA ASP A 222 -7.05 21.61 -2.29
C ASP A 222 -7.51 20.65 -3.42
N TRP A 223 -7.92 19.42 -3.09
CA TRP A 223 -8.41 18.51 -4.13
C TRP A 223 -9.80 18.95 -4.58
N PRO A 224 -10.06 19.10 -5.91
CA PRO A 224 -11.34 19.58 -6.39
C PRO A 224 -12.48 18.69 -5.87
N ARG A 225 -13.39 19.29 -5.09
CA ARG A 225 -14.61 18.68 -4.54
C ARG A 225 -15.63 18.41 -5.67
N PHE A 226 -15.23 17.66 -6.70
CA PHE A 226 -16.08 17.37 -7.85
C PHE A 226 -16.55 15.92 -7.83
N ARG A 227 -17.74 15.78 -7.44
CA ARG A 227 -18.90 14.96 -7.78
C ARG A 227 -19.63 14.51 -6.53
N THR A 228 -20.79 15.09 -6.35
CA THR A 228 -21.83 14.56 -5.48
C THR A 228 -22.28 13.19 -5.99
N TYR A 229 -21.78 12.12 -5.40
CA TYR A 229 -22.35 10.79 -5.58
C TYR A 229 -23.64 10.70 -4.77
N LYS A 230 -24.74 10.32 -5.41
CA LYS A 230 -25.98 9.99 -4.71
C LYS A 230 -25.75 8.77 -3.83
N ALA A 231 -26.05 8.89 -2.56
CA ALA A 231 -25.82 7.89 -1.49
C ALA A 231 -26.56 6.55 -1.67
N THR A 232 -27.23 6.32 -2.80
CA THR A 232 -28.18 5.23 -2.99
C THR A 232 -27.60 3.92 -3.53
N ASP A 233 -26.34 3.89 -4.02
CA ASP A 233 -25.87 2.74 -4.81
C ASP A 233 -24.81 1.84 -4.17
N TYR A 234 -24.46 2.03 -2.88
CA TYR A 234 -23.34 1.29 -2.33
C TYR A 234 -23.61 0.64 -0.98
N SER A 235 -23.94 -0.64 -1.02
CA SER A 235 -23.87 -1.54 0.14
C SER A 235 -22.40 -1.89 0.42
N ASN A 236 -21.66 -1.01 1.09
CA ASN A 236 -20.35 -1.37 1.63
C ASN A 236 -20.55 -2.04 2.99
N PRO A 237 -20.24 -3.33 3.16
CA PRO A 237 -20.46 -4.06 4.41
C PRO A 237 -19.65 -3.49 5.59
N PHE A 238 -18.64 -2.66 5.34
CA PHE A 238 -17.73 -2.11 6.37
C PHE A 238 -18.04 -0.67 6.78
N GLY A 239 -19.04 0.00 6.19
CA GLY A 239 -19.47 1.34 6.58
C GLY A 239 -18.50 2.50 6.33
N PHE A 240 -17.36 2.27 5.67
CA PHE A 240 -16.35 3.30 5.40
C PHE A 240 -16.89 4.45 4.55
N ARG A 241 -17.70 4.17 3.54
CA ARG A 241 -18.34 5.21 2.71
C ARG A 241 -19.36 6.06 3.47
N LYS A 242 -20.00 5.49 4.48
CA LYS A 242 -20.97 6.23 5.29
C LYS A 242 -20.30 7.33 6.11
N ARG A 243 -19.07 7.10 6.63
CA ARG A 243 -18.31 8.13 7.36
C ARG A 243 -17.92 9.30 6.48
N ILE A 244 -17.52 9.05 5.22
CA ILE A 244 -17.17 10.13 4.27
C ILE A 244 -18.40 11.00 3.96
N ILE A 245 -19.57 10.39 3.80
CA ILE A 245 -20.82 11.10 3.52
C ILE A 245 -21.28 11.93 4.72
N ASP A 246 -21.16 11.40 5.93
CA ASP A 246 -21.57 12.09 7.16
C ASP A 246 -20.65 13.29 7.46
N TYR A 247 -19.33 13.18 7.17
CA TYR A 247 -18.38 14.28 7.31
C TYR A 247 -18.74 15.50 6.44
N HIS A 248 -19.31 15.28 5.23
CA HIS A 248 -19.76 16.37 4.35
C HIS A 248 -21.09 17.02 4.76
N LYS A 249 -21.89 16.39 5.60
CA LYS A 249 -23.13 16.99 6.11
C LYS A 249 -22.88 17.97 7.26
N ASP A 250 -21.80 17.74 8.01
CA ASP A 250 -21.45 18.57 9.16
C ASP A 250 -20.58 19.78 8.80
N CYS A 251 -20.19 19.94 7.52
CA CYS A 251 -19.35 21.03 7.02
C CYS A 251 -20.09 22.05 6.13
N ASN A 252 -21.44 22.07 6.16
CA ASN A 252 -22.27 23.13 5.50
C ASN A 252 -22.98 23.99 6.52
#